data_59c32a7d9d197d03c55c4fb7691535b7
#
_entry.id   59c32a7d9d197d03c55c4fb7691535b7
#
_cell.length_a   1.000
_cell.length_b   1.000
_cell.length_c   1.000
_cell.angle_alpha   90.00
_cell.angle_beta   90.00
_cell.angle_gamma   90.00
#
_symmetry.space_group_name_H-M   'P 1'
#
loop_
_entity.id
_entity.type
_entity.pdbx_description
1 polymer ?
#
loop_
_entity_poly.entity_id
_entity_poly.type
_entity_poly.pdbx_seq_one_letter_code
_entity_poly.pdbx_strand_id
1 'polypeptide(L)' 'MKERAASADFVTAFATGWPDNQPDIMVLSLTTHKGVQDFAFNREQALLVAKTMTETAARLAPQKPR' A
#
# COMPACT_ATOMS: atom_id res chain seq x y z
N MET A 1 16.64 -3.68 5.03
CA MET A 1 16.20 -4.20 4.88
C MET A 1 16.20 -4.81 3.95
N LYS A 2 16.20 -5.47 3.64
CA LYS A 2 16.42 -5.85 2.69
C LYS A 2 16.00 -7.07 2.38
N GLU A 3 16.15 -8.02 2.58
CA GLU A 3 15.83 -9.18 2.19
C GLU A 3 14.50 -9.59 2.55
N ARG A 4 13.70 -8.90 3.14
CA ARG A 4 12.42 -9.26 3.39
C ARG A 4 11.58 -9.35 2.22
N ALA A 5 11.92 -8.71 1.14
CA ALA A 5 11.14 -8.75 -0.07
C ALA A 5 10.98 -10.15 -0.62
N ALA A 6 11.94 -11.00 -0.36
CA ALA A 6 11.88 -12.35 -0.90
C ALA A 6 10.77 -13.18 -0.30
N SER A 7 10.32 -12.86 0.90
CA SER A 7 9.26 -13.60 1.54
C SER A 7 7.96 -12.83 1.63
N ALA A 8 7.90 -11.66 1.03
CA ALA A 8 6.68 -10.86 1.04
C ALA A 8 5.75 -11.28 -0.08
N ASP A 9 4.47 -11.14 0.16
CA ASP A 9 3.47 -11.48 -0.85
C ASP A 9 3.28 -10.31 -1.78
N PHE A 10 3.15 -10.60 -3.07
CA PHE A 10 2.85 -9.55 -4.02
C PHE A 10 1.42 -9.08 -3.89
N VAL A 11 1.23 -7.79 -3.99
CA VAL A 11 -0.10 -7.19 -4.02
C VAL A 11 -0.59 -7.25 -5.46
N THR A 12 -1.71 -7.90 -5.69
CA THR A 12 -2.26 -8.03 -7.03
C THR A 12 -3.36 -7.01 -7.29
N ALA A 13 -3.91 -6.41 -6.24
CA ALA A 13 -4.94 -5.38 -6.40
C ALA A 13 -4.98 -4.56 -5.13
N PHE A 14 -5.47 -3.34 -5.23
CA PHE A 14 -5.61 -2.50 -4.05
C PHE A 14 -6.75 -1.52 -4.29
N ALA A 15 -7.26 -0.99 -3.20
CA ALA A 15 -8.30 0.03 -3.25
C ALA A 15 -8.22 0.86 -1.99
N THR A 16 -8.66 2.10 -2.08
CA THR A 16 -8.73 2.97 -0.92
C THR A 16 -10.12 3.59 -0.84
N GLY A 17 -10.51 3.96 0.35
CA GLY A 17 -11.78 4.61 0.56
C GLY A 17 -11.89 5.05 2.00
N TRP A 18 -13.08 5.47 2.38
CA TRP A 18 -13.33 5.84 3.76
C TRP A 18 -14.77 5.49 4.11
N PRO A 19 -15.01 5.13 5.39
CA PRO A 19 -16.38 4.86 5.82
C PRO A 19 -17.21 6.14 5.83
N ASP A 20 -18.49 6.03 5.55
CA ASP A 20 -19.37 7.19 5.52
C ASP A 20 -19.37 7.93 6.85
N ASN A 21 -19.28 7.22 7.94
CA ASN A 21 -19.37 7.86 9.24
C ASN A 21 -18.01 8.22 9.82
N GLN A 22 -16.93 7.97 9.10
CA GLN A 22 -15.59 8.30 9.57
C GLN A 22 -14.76 8.83 8.41
N PRO A 23 -15.06 10.05 7.95
CA PRO A 23 -14.37 10.58 6.78
C PRO A 23 -12.91 10.95 7.04
N ASP A 24 -12.46 10.89 8.28
CA ASP A 24 -11.07 11.16 8.61
C ASP A 24 -10.22 9.88 8.66
N ILE A 25 -10.81 8.75 8.35
CA ILE A 25 -10.09 7.48 8.36
C ILE A 25 -10.05 6.92 6.94
N MET A 26 -8.87 6.55 6.49
CA MET A 26 -8.72 5.89 5.20
C MET A 26 -8.60 4.41 5.41
N VAL A 27 -9.32 3.64 4.62
CA VAL A 27 -9.15 2.19 4.61
C VAL A 27 -8.41 1.82 3.34
N LEU A 28 -7.33 1.09 3.49
CA LEU A 28 -6.55 0.58 2.38
C LEU A 28 -6.76 -0.93 2.33
N SER A 29 -7.27 -1.41 1.22
CA SER A 29 -7.48 -2.84 1.01
C SER A 29 -6.41 -3.37 0.08
N LEU A 30 -5.71 -4.40 0.51
CA LEU A 30 -4.67 -5.02 -0.30
C LEU A 30 -5.05 -6.46 -0.56
N THR A 31 -4.94 -6.86 -1.82
CA THR A 31 -5.24 -8.22 -2.22
C THR A 31 -3.94 -8.92 -2.58
N THR A 32 -3.76 -10.11 -2.04
CA THR A 32 -2.64 -10.98 -2.40
C THR A 32 -3.22 -12.36 -2.66
N HIS A 33 -2.37 -13.33 -2.95
CA HIS A 33 -2.86 -14.69 -3.17
C HIS A 33 -3.46 -15.29 -1.89
N LYS A 34 -3.24 -14.63 -0.76
CA LYS A 34 -3.82 -15.10 0.50
C LYS A 34 -5.17 -14.47 0.80
N GLY A 35 -5.63 -13.58 -0.04
CA GLY A 35 -6.93 -12.93 0.16
C GLY A 35 -6.80 -11.44 0.33
N VAL A 36 -7.85 -10.83 0.82
CA VAL A 36 -7.92 -9.38 0.97
C VAL A 36 -7.72 -9.03 2.44
N GLN A 37 -6.94 -7.99 2.67
CA GLN A 37 -6.73 -7.49 4.01
C GLN A 37 -6.93 -5.99 4.03
N ASP A 38 -7.64 -5.49 5.04
CA ASP A 38 -7.94 -4.07 5.15
C ASP A 38 -7.13 -3.46 6.27
N PHE A 39 -6.63 -2.26 6.03
CA PHE A 39 -5.86 -1.52 7.02
C PHE A 39 -6.44 -0.12 7.15
N ALA A 40 -6.50 0.39 8.35
CA ALA A 40 -7.03 1.73 8.60
C ALA A 40 -5.91 2.68 8.97
N PHE A 41 -5.97 3.89 8.43
CA PHE A 41 -4.98 4.92 8.69
C PHE A 41 -5.71 6.23 8.99
N ASN A 42 -5.15 7.04 9.88
CA ASN A 42 -5.64 8.40 9.98
C ASN A 42 -5.01 9.22 8.86
N ARG A 43 -5.43 10.48 8.72
CA ARG A 43 -4.96 11.30 7.62
C ARG A 43 -3.45 11.47 7.61
N GLU A 44 -2.86 11.75 8.76
CA GLU A 44 -1.42 11.98 8.81
C GLU A 44 -0.64 10.73 8.47
N GLN A 45 -1.08 9.59 8.97
CA GLN A 45 -0.42 8.34 8.64
C GLN A 45 -0.53 8.03 7.16
N ALA A 46 -1.70 8.26 6.58
CA ALA A 46 -1.91 7.99 5.16
C ALA A 46 -0.98 8.84 4.31
N LEU A 47 -0.85 10.12 4.65
CA LEU A 47 0.02 11.01 3.89
C LEU A 47 1.48 10.61 4.04
N LEU A 48 1.88 10.19 5.22
CA LEU A 48 3.25 9.77 5.45
C LEU A 48 3.57 8.48 4.70
N VAL A 49 2.65 7.53 4.72
CA VAL A 49 2.84 6.29 3.98
C VAL A 49 2.96 6.58 2.50
N ALA A 50 2.10 7.45 1.98
CA ALA A 50 2.14 7.80 0.57
C ALA A 50 3.46 8.44 0.18
N LYS A 51 3.97 9.33 1.03
CA LYS A 51 5.23 9.97 0.77
C LYS A 51 6.36 8.95 0.77
N THR A 52 6.39 8.10 1.77
CA THR A 52 7.44 7.11 1.88
C THR A 52 7.41 6.13 0.71
N MET A 53 6.21 5.72 0.31
CA MET A 53 6.08 4.81 -0.81
C MET A 53 6.54 5.46 -2.10
N THR A 54 6.20 6.73 -2.28
CA THR A 54 6.62 7.46 -3.47
C THR A 54 8.15 7.53 -3.54
N GLU A 55 8.77 7.84 -2.43
CA GLU A 55 10.22 7.98 -2.39
C GLU A 55 10.92 6.65 -2.66
N THR A 56 10.40 5.58 -2.08
CA THR A 56 11.01 4.27 -2.30
C THR A 56 10.78 3.80 -3.73
N ALA A 57 9.57 4.00 -4.23
CA ALA A 57 9.26 3.56 -5.60
C ALA A 57 10.15 4.27 -6.62
N ALA A 58 10.48 5.53 -6.34
CA ALA A 58 11.34 6.28 -7.27
C ALA A 58 12.75 5.71 -7.36
N ARG A 59 13.13 4.92 -6.37
CA ARG A 59 14.46 4.32 -6.38
C ARG A 59 14.49 2.95 -7.01
N LEU A 60 13.33 2.39 -7.32
CA LEU A 60 13.29 1.07 -7.92
C LEU A 60 13.70 1.16 -9.37
N ALA A 61 14.32 0.09 -9.86
CA ALA A 61 14.69 0.03 -11.27
C ALA A 61 13.42 -0.02 -12.11
N PRO A 62 13.40 0.67 -13.26
CA PRO A 62 12.22 0.62 -14.11
C PRO A 62 11.97 -0.79 -14.60
N GLN A 63 10.69 -1.12 -14.73
CA GLN A 63 10.33 -2.40 -15.25
C GLN A 63 10.60 -2.46 -16.74
N LYS A 64 11.12 -3.58 -17.22
CA LYS A 64 11.37 -3.67 -18.64
C LYS A 64 10.10 -3.85 -19.39
N PRO A 65 9.99 -3.24 -20.55
CA PRO A 65 8.79 -3.43 -21.36
C PRO A 65 8.74 -4.84 -21.87
N ARG A 66 7.56 -5.30 -22.19
CA ARG A 66 7.46 -6.62 -22.69
C ARG A 66 6.99 -6.70 -24.04
#